data_e10a45cfb7794897d7c92ec4a5e996b8
#
_entry.id   e10a45cfb7794897d7c92ec4a5e996b8
#
_cell.length_a   1.000
_cell.length_b   1.000
_cell.length_c   1.000
_cell.angle_alpha   90.00
_cell.angle_beta   90.00
_cell.angle_gamma   90.00
#
_symmetry.space_group_name_H-M   'P 1'
#
loop_
_entity.id
_entity.type
_entity.pdbx_description
1 polymer ?
#
loop_
_entity_poly.entity_id
_entity_poly.type
_entity_poly.pdbx_seq_one_letter_code
_entity_poly.pdbx_strand_id
1 'polypeptide(L)'
;MKDKVLKLCRRLKSCTLSDLSAFIEIDEKIIETILLYLEQEGLIQNQNGLITIAETKKKKSDINNKNLHLMFQYRTDDEIDILLKGFCLEIPPQKLCKFLNIQYQCVCDYYCLFRKNIYNRQFKNLINLFMEKPQIGRYRTFYNKFAFFYIYNNQVFVSEKLLRASLEKNYNKDEIREFKRMYCYLSRIESHNINQNFMYYRLAEYMWRREKDFDYLYDDLKNNLIA
;
A
#
# COMPACT_ATOMS: atom_id res chain seq x y z
N MET A 1 -3.21 29.94 -3.05
CA MET A 1 -2.64 30.41 -4.32
C MET A 1 -1.77 29.36 -4.99
N LYS A 2 -0.73 28.86 -4.32
CA LYS A 2 0.15 27.77 -4.76
C LYS A 2 -0.58 26.57 -5.38
N ASP A 3 -1.63 26.09 -4.72
CA ASP A 3 -2.42 24.94 -5.19
C ASP A 3 -3.18 25.21 -6.49
N LYS A 4 -3.59 26.47 -6.72
CA LYS A 4 -4.25 26.87 -7.97
C LYS A 4 -3.27 26.80 -9.14
N VAL A 5 -2.04 27.35 -8.98
CA VAL A 5 -0.99 27.32 -10.00
C VAL A 5 -0.60 25.87 -10.30
N LEU A 6 -0.33 25.06 -9.28
CA LEU A 6 0.06 23.65 -9.46
C LEU A 6 -1.06 22.84 -10.15
N LYS A 7 -2.32 23.10 -9.80
CA LYS A 7 -3.48 22.44 -10.41
C LYS A 7 -3.63 22.81 -11.89
N LEU A 8 -3.34 24.05 -12.24
CA LEU A 8 -3.35 24.49 -13.64
C LEU A 8 -2.20 23.88 -14.45
N CYS A 9 -0.96 23.88 -13.91
CA CYS A 9 0.17 23.20 -14.53
C CYS A 9 -0.13 21.71 -14.79
N ARG A 10 -0.76 21.02 -13.84
CA ARG A 10 -1.18 19.62 -14.03
C ARG A 10 -2.20 19.44 -15.14
N ARG A 11 -3.09 20.40 -15.33
CA ARG A 11 -4.16 20.35 -16.32
C ARG A 11 -3.64 20.64 -17.73
N LEU A 12 -2.69 21.57 -17.86
CA LEU A 12 -2.07 21.95 -19.12
C LEU A 12 -0.95 21.02 -19.57
N LYS A 13 -0.39 20.20 -18.64
CA LYS A 13 0.76 19.28 -18.82
C LYS A 13 2.07 20.01 -19.12
N SER A 14 2.07 20.99 -20.03
CA SER A 14 3.15 21.92 -20.32
C SER A 14 2.57 23.30 -20.53
N CYS A 15 3.18 24.34 -19.99
CA CYS A 15 2.71 25.72 -20.09
C CYS A 15 3.87 26.70 -19.94
N THR A 16 3.68 27.92 -20.41
CA THR A 16 4.58 29.05 -20.19
C THR A 16 4.07 29.93 -19.05
N LEU A 17 4.89 30.87 -18.58
CA LEU A 17 4.48 31.91 -17.63
C LEU A 17 3.28 32.68 -18.16
N SER A 18 3.35 33.06 -19.47
CA SER A 18 2.28 33.79 -20.15
C SER A 18 0.96 33.00 -20.20
N ASP A 19 1.02 31.67 -20.40
CA ASP A 19 -0.18 30.83 -20.34
C ASP A 19 -0.80 30.86 -18.95
N LEU A 20 0.03 30.78 -17.91
CA LEU A 20 -0.45 30.81 -16.52
C LEU A 20 -1.04 32.15 -16.15
N SER A 21 -0.43 33.28 -16.58
CA SER A 21 -0.93 34.63 -16.32
C SER A 21 -2.25 34.89 -17.03
N ALA A 22 -2.45 34.32 -18.21
CA ALA A 22 -3.70 34.44 -18.95
C ALA A 22 -4.90 33.72 -18.29
N PHE A 23 -4.61 32.62 -17.55
CA PHE A 23 -5.65 31.83 -16.86
C PHE A 23 -5.86 32.22 -15.41
N ILE A 24 -4.88 32.87 -14.79
CA ILE A 24 -4.95 33.27 -13.39
C ILE A 24 -4.75 34.78 -13.38
N GLU A 25 -5.80 35.55 -13.08
CA GLU A 25 -5.74 37.00 -12.96
C GLU A 25 -4.86 37.44 -11.77
N ILE A 26 -3.55 37.21 -11.87
CA ILE A 26 -2.54 37.49 -10.82
C ILE A 26 -1.31 38.05 -11.52
N ASP A 27 -0.61 38.95 -10.83
CA ASP A 27 0.64 39.52 -11.26
C ASP A 27 1.69 38.44 -11.59
N GLU A 28 2.32 38.52 -12.75
CA GLU A 28 3.32 37.58 -13.24
C GLU A 28 4.45 37.36 -12.23
N LYS A 29 4.89 38.39 -11.51
CA LYS A 29 5.93 38.29 -10.48
C LYS A 29 5.54 37.36 -9.33
N ILE A 30 4.25 37.34 -8.98
CA ILE A 30 3.73 36.46 -7.94
C ILE A 30 3.70 35.00 -8.47
N ILE A 31 3.32 34.84 -9.74
CA ILE A 31 3.32 33.52 -10.38
C ILE A 31 4.77 32.98 -10.48
N GLU A 32 5.73 33.82 -10.90
CA GLU A 32 7.16 33.44 -10.92
C GLU A 32 7.68 32.99 -9.56
N THR A 33 7.34 33.72 -8.49
CA THR A 33 7.73 33.36 -7.13
C THR A 33 7.15 31.99 -6.72
N ILE A 34 5.90 31.74 -7.08
CA ILE A 34 5.26 30.43 -6.81
C ILE A 34 5.91 29.31 -7.62
N LEU A 35 6.26 29.58 -8.89
CA LEU A 35 6.93 28.60 -9.76
C LEU A 35 8.32 28.24 -9.23
N LEU A 36 9.13 29.23 -8.83
CA LEU A 36 10.42 28.99 -8.19
C LEU A 36 10.28 28.10 -6.95
N TYR A 37 9.27 28.36 -6.13
CA TYR A 37 8.99 27.55 -4.95
C TYR A 37 8.58 26.11 -5.32
N LEU A 38 7.71 25.94 -6.34
CA LEU A 38 7.27 24.63 -6.81
C LEU A 38 8.42 23.83 -7.45
N GLU A 39 9.35 24.52 -8.10
CA GLU A 39 10.56 23.93 -8.68
C GLU A 39 11.53 23.47 -7.59
N GLN A 40 11.74 24.27 -6.54
CA GLN A 40 12.53 23.88 -5.35
C GLN A 40 11.94 22.66 -4.63
N GLU A 41 10.62 22.53 -4.60
CA GLU A 41 9.96 21.35 -4.08
C GLU A 41 10.00 20.15 -5.05
N GLY A 42 10.57 20.32 -6.24
CA GLY A 42 10.65 19.26 -7.25
C GLY A 42 9.29 18.83 -7.81
N LEU A 43 8.30 19.71 -7.78
CA LEU A 43 6.95 19.44 -8.27
C LEU A 43 6.78 19.83 -9.74
N ILE A 44 7.60 20.76 -10.23
CA ILE A 44 7.66 21.20 -11.61
C ILE A 44 9.12 21.29 -12.08
N GLN A 45 9.32 21.32 -13.39
CA GLN A 45 10.60 21.64 -14.03
C GLN A 45 10.37 22.79 -14.99
N ASN A 46 11.25 23.79 -14.92
CA ASN A 46 11.27 24.90 -15.85
C ASN A 46 12.50 24.77 -16.75
N GLN A 47 12.29 24.46 -18.02
CA GLN A 47 13.34 24.35 -19.02
C GLN A 47 13.10 25.40 -20.11
N ASN A 48 13.95 26.42 -20.15
CA ASN A 48 13.88 27.50 -21.17
C ASN A 48 12.50 28.18 -21.23
N GLY A 49 11.87 28.42 -20.10
CA GLY A 49 10.54 29.06 -20.01
C GLY A 49 9.36 28.12 -20.20
N LEU A 50 9.59 26.85 -20.54
CA LEU A 50 8.56 25.83 -20.60
C LEU A 50 8.46 25.11 -19.25
N ILE A 51 7.33 25.27 -18.59
CA ILE A 51 7.01 24.69 -17.29
C ILE A 51 6.31 23.37 -17.52
N THR A 52 6.89 22.29 -17.05
CA THR A 52 6.32 20.95 -17.09
C THR A 52 6.16 20.41 -15.66
N ILE A 53 5.20 19.56 -15.45
CA ILE A 53 5.13 18.80 -14.19
C ILE A 53 6.35 17.91 -14.14
N ALA A 54 7.16 18.09 -13.10
CA ALA A 54 8.22 17.14 -12.83
C ALA A 54 7.56 15.77 -12.75
N GLU A 55 7.82 14.89 -13.71
CA GLU A 55 7.56 13.49 -13.55
C GLU A 55 8.40 13.07 -12.34
N THR A 56 7.81 13.21 -11.17
CA THR A 56 8.30 12.47 -10.04
C THR A 56 8.21 11.02 -10.49
N LYS A 57 9.28 10.46 -10.99
CA LYS A 57 9.57 9.04 -10.89
C LYS A 57 9.61 8.79 -9.39
N LYS A 58 8.43 8.78 -8.79
CA LYS A 58 8.23 8.32 -7.44
C LYS A 58 8.74 6.90 -7.48
N LYS A 59 9.97 6.70 -7.04
CA LYS A 59 10.42 5.38 -6.63
C LYS A 59 9.38 4.95 -5.63
N LYS A 60 8.44 4.09 -6.06
CA LYS A 60 7.31 3.63 -5.24
C LYS A 60 7.77 3.02 -3.89
N SER A 61 9.06 2.67 -3.79
CA SER A 61 9.68 2.16 -2.57
C SER A 61 9.90 3.19 -1.47
N ASP A 62 10.28 4.45 -1.81
CA ASP A 62 10.67 5.42 -0.79
C ASP A 62 9.47 6.14 -0.14
N ILE A 63 8.33 6.19 -0.83
CA ILE A 63 7.10 6.78 -0.27
C ILE A 63 6.53 5.94 0.86
N ASN A 64 6.71 4.62 0.79
CA ASN A 64 6.15 3.73 1.80
C ASN A 64 6.83 3.89 3.17
N ASN A 65 8.15 4.06 3.20
CA ASN A 65 8.89 4.20 4.47
C ASN A 65 8.76 5.60 5.08
N LYS A 66 8.77 6.67 4.26
CA LYS A 66 8.57 8.04 4.77
C LYS A 66 7.18 8.25 5.37
N ASN A 67 6.13 7.72 4.75
CA ASN A 67 4.78 7.82 5.30
C ASN A 67 4.60 7.00 6.58
N LEU A 68 5.32 5.90 6.71
CA LEU A 68 5.34 5.08 7.92
C LEU A 68 5.89 5.88 9.10
N HIS A 69 7.09 6.45 8.95
CA HIS A 69 7.74 7.26 9.96
C HIS A 69 6.90 8.48 10.36
N LEU A 70 6.27 9.16 9.39
CA LEU A 70 5.42 10.32 9.64
C LEU A 70 4.15 9.98 10.45
N MET A 71 3.56 8.80 10.26
CA MET A 71 2.38 8.40 11.05
C MET A 71 2.73 8.11 12.50
N PHE A 72 3.90 7.51 12.77
CA PHE A 72 4.34 7.22 14.13
C PHE A 72 4.91 8.43 14.87
N GLN A 73 5.35 9.45 14.16
CA GLN A 73 5.99 10.64 14.73
C GLN A 73 5.10 11.39 15.75
N TYR A 74 3.78 11.25 15.64
CA TYR A 74 2.80 11.92 16.52
C TYR A 74 2.20 11.00 17.58
N ARG A 75 2.82 9.83 17.83
CA ARG A 75 2.33 8.85 18.79
C ARG A 75 3.43 8.49 19.78
N THR A 76 3.03 8.24 21.01
CA THR A 76 3.94 7.68 22.02
C THR A 76 4.22 6.21 21.72
N ASP A 77 5.34 5.71 22.20
CA ASP A 77 5.71 4.30 22.06
C ASP A 77 4.63 3.37 22.66
N ASP A 78 4.01 3.78 23.78
CA ASP A 78 2.91 3.03 24.40
C ASP A 78 1.66 2.98 23.52
N GLU A 79 1.30 4.09 22.85
CA GLU A 79 0.16 4.12 21.93
C GLU A 79 0.42 3.22 20.70
N ILE A 80 1.66 3.23 20.19
CA ILE A 80 2.08 2.36 19.10
C ILE A 80 2.00 0.90 19.52
N ASP A 81 2.51 0.59 20.70
CA ASP A 81 2.47 -0.77 21.26
C ASP A 81 1.03 -1.29 21.40
N ILE A 82 0.14 -0.46 21.91
CA ILE A 82 -1.30 -0.79 22.03
C ILE A 82 -1.95 -0.98 20.64
N LEU A 83 -1.59 -0.17 19.65
CA LEU A 83 -2.09 -0.32 18.27
C LEU A 83 -1.63 -1.65 17.65
N LEU A 84 -0.35 -2.02 17.83
CA LEU A 84 0.20 -3.29 17.37
C LEU A 84 -0.48 -4.49 18.04
N LYS A 85 -0.60 -4.46 19.37
CA LYS A 85 -1.29 -5.50 20.15
C LYS A 85 -2.75 -5.62 19.73
N GLY A 86 -3.43 -4.48 19.60
CA GLY A 86 -4.83 -4.45 19.16
C GLY A 86 -5.03 -5.05 17.77
N PHE A 87 -4.11 -4.77 16.85
CA PHE A 87 -4.13 -5.38 15.53
C PHE A 87 -3.88 -6.89 15.61
N CYS A 88 -2.85 -7.36 16.31
CA CYS A 88 -2.53 -8.77 16.46
C CYS A 88 -3.66 -9.58 17.10
N LEU A 89 -4.37 -8.99 18.06
CA LEU A 89 -5.54 -9.58 18.75
C LEU A 89 -6.86 -9.42 17.98
N GLU A 90 -6.84 -8.89 16.78
CA GLU A 90 -8.04 -8.62 15.95
C GLU A 90 -9.08 -7.72 16.65
N ILE A 91 -8.65 -6.82 17.55
CA ILE A 91 -9.56 -5.88 18.21
C ILE A 91 -10.14 -4.94 17.15
N PRO A 92 -11.47 -4.82 17.05
CA PRO A 92 -12.10 -3.92 16.10
C PRO A 92 -11.67 -2.46 16.31
N PRO A 93 -11.38 -1.70 15.24
CA PRO A 93 -10.99 -0.29 15.37
C PRO A 93 -11.93 0.57 16.23
N GLN A 94 -13.24 0.28 16.20
CA GLN A 94 -14.25 0.99 17.02
C GLN A 94 -14.03 0.83 18.53
N LYS A 95 -13.49 -0.31 18.97
CA LYS A 95 -13.16 -0.54 20.37
C LYS A 95 -11.83 0.11 20.75
N LEU A 96 -10.84 -0.05 19.88
CA LEU A 96 -9.48 0.44 20.15
C LEU A 96 -9.42 1.98 20.14
N CYS A 97 -10.15 2.66 19.25
CA CYS A 97 -10.19 4.11 19.20
C CYS A 97 -10.76 4.73 20.50
N LYS A 98 -11.74 4.08 21.11
CA LYS A 98 -12.30 4.51 22.42
C LYS A 98 -11.29 4.33 23.54
N PHE A 99 -10.54 3.22 23.53
CA PHE A 99 -9.54 2.93 24.53
C PHE A 99 -8.36 3.92 24.49
N LEU A 100 -7.87 4.23 23.27
CA LEU A 100 -6.77 5.16 23.05
C LEU A 100 -7.19 6.63 23.02
N ASN A 101 -8.49 6.92 23.07
CA ASN A 101 -9.05 8.26 22.90
C ASN A 101 -8.58 8.97 21.61
N ILE A 102 -8.54 8.24 20.50
CA ILE A 102 -8.15 8.74 19.18
C ILE A 102 -9.28 8.57 18.16
N GLN A 103 -9.20 9.28 17.05
CA GLN A 103 -10.22 9.18 16.01
C GLN A 103 -10.26 7.77 15.39
N TYR A 104 -11.47 7.28 15.14
CA TYR A 104 -11.69 5.97 14.50
C TYR A 104 -10.91 5.81 13.20
N GLN A 105 -10.91 6.85 12.35
CA GLN A 105 -10.21 6.83 11.08
C GLN A 105 -8.70 6.62 11.26
N CYS A 106 -8.09 7.23 12.29
CA CYS A 106 -6.69 7.03 12.59
C CYS A 106 -6.35 5.56 12.87
N VAL A 107 -7.19 4.86 13.66
CA VAL A 107 -6.96 3.42 13.91
C VAL A 107 -7.10 2.62 12.62
N CYS A 108 -8.09 2.94 11.79
CA CYS A 108 -8.27 2.29 10.48
C CYS A 108 -7.05 2.49 9.57
N ASP A 109 -6.44 3.69 9.58
CA ASP A 109 -5.27 4.02 8.78
C ASP A 109 -4.04 3.24 9.27
N TYR A 110 -3.82 3.11 10.59
CA TYR A 110 -2.78 2.24 11.15
C TYR A 110 -2.98 0.77 10.77
N TYR A 111 -4.19 0.25 10.89
CA TYR A 111 -4.48 -1.13 10.50
C TYR A 111 -4.28 -1.37 8.99
N CYS A 112 -4.62 -0.38 8.17
CA CYS A 112 -4.34 -0.43 6.74
C CYS A 112 -2.83 -0.43 6.46
N LEU A 113 -2.06 0.37 7.20
CA LEU A 113 -0.61 0.45 7.14
C LEU A 113 0.05 -0.90 7.49
N PHE A 114 -0.40 -1.54 8.59
CA PHE A 114 0.10 -2.85 9.02
C PHE A 114 -0.15 -3.92 7.94
N ARG A 115 -1.37 -3.96 7.40
CA ARG A 115 -1.72 -4.87 6.29
C ARG A 115 -0.86 -4.65 5.05
N LYS A 116 -0.62 -3.39 4.72
CA LYS A 116 0.22 -3.02 3.58
C LYS A 116 1.68 -3.47 3.78
N ASN A 117 2.22 -3.32 4.98
CA ASN A 117 3.55 -3.81 5.32
C ASN A 117 3.63 -5.34 5.18
N ILE A 118 2.68 -6.07 5.77
CA ILE A 118 2.59 -7.54 5.66
C ILE A 118 2.54 -7.97 4.19
N TYR A 119 1.66 -7.36 3.40
CA TYR A 119 1.54 -7.63 1.97
C TYR A 119 2.84 -7.39 1.21
N ASN A 120 3.48 -6.24 1.42
CA ASN A 120 4.71 -5.88 0.72
C ASN A 120 5.85 -6.89 1.00
N ARG A 121 5.95 -7.39 2.24
CA ARG A 121 6.93 -8.42 2.60
C ARG A 121 6.63 -9.76 1.92
N GLN A 122 5.38 -10.20 1.95
CA GLN A 122 4.95 -11.42 1.25
C GLN A 122 5.15 -11.30 -0.26
N PHE A 123 4.83 -10.15 -0.84
CA PHE A 123 5.03 -9.90 -2.26
C PHE A 123 6.52 -9.89 -2.64
N LYS A 124 7.39 -9.32 -1.81
CA LYS A 124 8.84 -9.36 -2.00
C LYS A 124 9.35 -10.81 -1.99
N ASN A 125 8.88 -11.61 -1.03
CA ASN A 125 9.23 -13.04 -0.95
C ASN A 125 8.76 -13.81 -2.20
N LEU A 126 7.55 -13.53 -2.68
CA LEU A 126 7.03 -14.13 -3.91
C LEU A 126 7.90 -13.76 -5.13
N ILE A 127 8.29 -12.50 -5.27
CA ILE A 127 9.17 -12.06 -6.36
C ILE A 127 10.53 -12.76 -6.28
N ASN A 128 11.13 -12.86 -5.09
CA ASN A 128 12.40 -13.56 -4.90
C ASN A 128 12.28 -15.03 -5.31
N LEU A 129 11.20 -15.71 -4.93
CA LEU A 129 10.92 -17.09 -5.37
C LEU A 129 10.86 -17.21 -6.91
N PHE A 130 10.23 -16.27 -7.59
CA PHE A 130 10.21 -16.25 -9.06
C PHE A 130 11.59 -16.02 -9.68
N MET A 131 12.43 -15.21 -9.04
CA MET A 131 13.78 -14.92 -9.51
C MET A 131 14.74 -16.13 -9.30
N GLU A 132 14.65 -16.77 -8.13
CA GLU A 132 15.54 -17.88 -7.76
C GLU A 132 15.22 -19.19 -8.48
N LYS A 133 13.92 -19.44 -8.75
CA LYS A 133 13.45 -20.73 -9.27
C LYS A 133 12.43 -20.55 -10.41
N PRO A 134 12.83 -19.98 -11.55
CA PRO A 134 11.88 -19.70 -12.64
C PRO A 134 11.32 -20.96 -13.32
N GLN A 135 11.92 -22.15 -13.11
CA GLN A 135 11.55 -23.39 -13.78
C GLN A 135 11.15 -24.55 -12.85
N ILE A 136 11.43 -24.47 -11.55
CA ILE A 136 11.32 -25.63 -10.63
C ILE A 136 10.09 -25.48 -9.69
N GLY A 137 9.51 -24.29 -9.61
CA GLY A 137 8.38 -24.07 -8.74
C GLY A 137 7.05 -24.50 -9.38
N ARG A 138 6.27 -25.29 -8.66
CA ARG A 138 4.87 -25.55 -9.00
C ARG A 138 4.06 -24.31 -8.61
N TYR A 139 4.10 -23.30 -9.48
CA TYR A 139 3.32 -22.09 -9.27
C TYR A 139 1.92 -22.31 -9.84
N ARG A 140 0.90 -22.13 -9.03
CA ARG A 140 -0.49 -22.12 -9.46
C ARG A 140 -1.04 -20.74 -9.27
N THR A 141 -1.74 -20.26 -10.30
CA THR A 141 -2.36 -18.95 -10.29
C THR A 141 -3.86 -19.15 -10.24
N PHE A 142 -4.49 -18.56 -9.25
CA PHE A 142 -5.94 -18.43 -9.20
C PHE A 142 -6.27 -16.97 -9.36
N TYR A 143 -7.17 -16.69 -10.27
CA TYR A 143 -7.70 -15.35 -10.47
C TYR A 143 -9.00 -15.18 -9.70
N ASN A 144 -9.06 -14.11 -8.94
CA ASN A 144 -10.29 -13.54 -8.41
C ASN A 144 -10.34 -12.08 -8.86
N LYS A 145 -11.55 -11.48 -8.98
CA LYS A 145 -11.70 -10.06 -9.37
C LYS A 145 -10.93 -9.07 -8.48
N PHE A 146 -10.38 -9.51 -7.35
CA PHE A 146 -9.69 -8.69 -6.36
C PHE A 146 -8.20 -8.97 -6.22
N ALA A 147 -7.75 -10.17 -6.54
CA ALA A 147 -6.37 -10.60 -6.34
C ALA A 147 -6.00 -11.82 -7.17
N PHE A 148 -4.70 -12.01 -7.37
CA PHE A 148 -4.12 -13.21 -7.93
C PHE A 148 -3.48 -14.02 -6.82
N PHE A 149 -3.62 -15.34 -6.87
CA PHE A 149 -3.09 -16.27 -5.89
C PHE A 149 -2.04 -17.16 -6.51
N TYR A 150 -0.97 -17.40 -5.78
CA TYR A 150 0.13 -18.27 -6.16
C TYR A 150 0.35 -19.26 -5.04
N ILE A 151 0.42 -20.55 -5.37
CA ILE A 151 0.69 -21.61 -4.40
C ILE A 151 2.04 -22.24 -4.73
N TYR A 152 2.92 -22.27 -3.72
CA TYR A 152 4.21 -22.90 -3.81
C TYR A 152 4.53 -23.59 -2.47
N ASN A 153 4.88 -24.88 -2.51
CA ASN A 153 5.18 -25.70 -1.33
C ASN A 153 4.11 -25.55 -0.21
N ASN A 154 2.83 -25.64 -0.58
CA ASN A 154 1.68 -25.44 0.31
C ASN A 154 1.54 -24.04 0.94
N GLN A 155 2.39 -23.11 0.56
CA GLN A 155 2.24 -21.70 0.94
C GLN A 155 1.45 -20.94 -0.14
N VAL A 156 0.54 -20.10 0.32
CA VAL A 156 -0.27 -19.25 -0.56
C VAL A 156 0.23 -17.82 -0.47
N PHE A 157 0.52 -17.25 -1.62
CA PHE A 157 0.92 -15.86 -1.78
C PHE A 157 -0.18 -15.11 -2.52
N VAL A 158 -0.33 -13.83 -2.20
CA VAL A 158 -1.34 -12.95 -2.79
C VAL A 158 -0.65 -11.82 -3.54
N SER A 159 -1.15 -11.48 -4.71
CA SER A 159 -0.66 -10.35 -5.51
C SER A 159 -1.82 -9.53 -6.09
N GLU A 160 -1.68 -8.21 -6.13
CA GLU A 160 -2.58 -7.32 -6.88
C GLU A 160 -2.37 -7.43 -8.41
N LYS A 161 -1.23 -7.99 -8.84
CA LYS A 161 -0.83 -8.07 -10.24
C LYS A 161 -0.62 -9.51 -10.66
N LEU A 162 -0.97 -9.79 -11.91
CA LEU A 162 -0.62 -11.07 -12.53
C LEU A 162 0.90 -11.13 -12.72
N LEU A 163 1.52 -12.12 -12.09
CA LEU A 163 2.91 -12.46 -12.28
C LEU A 163 3.01 -13.66 -13.23
N ARG A 164 4.14 -13.79 -13.89
CA ARG A 164 4.40 -14.92 -14.78
C ARG A 164 4.43 -16.21 -13.95
N ALA A 165 3.54 -17.14 -14.24
CA ALA A 165 3.46 -18.42 -13.55
C ALA A 165 3.31 -19.55 -14.57
N SER A 166 3.87 -20.73 -14.25
CA SER A 166 3.59 -21.94 -14.99
C SER A 166 2.20 -22.46 -14.58
N LEU A 167 1.38 -22.81 -15.56
CA LEU A 167 0.08 -23.42 -15.33
C LEU A 167 0.24 -24.93 -15.18
N GLU A 168 0.18 -25.45 -13.97
CA GLU A 168 0.04 -26.86 -13.72
C GLU A 168 -1.42 -27.24 -13.47
N LYS A 169 -1.84 -28.34 -14.11
CA LYS A 169 -3.24 -28.79 -14.06
C LYS A 169 -3.58 -29.68 -12.86
N ASN A 170 -2.61 -30.29 -12.20
CA ASN A 170 -2.82 -31.26 -11.14
C ASN A 170 -2.63 -30.66 -9.74
N TYR A 171 -3.72 -30.66 -8.98
CA TYR A 171 -3.75 -30.17 -7.60
C TYR A 171 -3.60 -31.32 -6.60
N ASN A 172 -2.72 -31.17 -5.58
CA ASN A 172 -2.74 -32.09 -4.47
C ASN A 172 -3.89 -31.74 -3.49
N LYS A 173 -4.24 -32.68 -2.59
CA LYS A 173 -5.36 -32.50 -1.67
C LYS A 173 -5.18 -31.32 -0.70
N ASP A 174 -3.94 -31.06 -0.29
CA ASP A 174 -3.62 -29.98 0.66
C ASP A 174 -3.74 -28.61 0.01
N GLU A 175 -3.28 -28.45 -1.22
CA GLU A 175 -3.44 -27.23 -2.00
C GLU A 175 -4.93 -26.92 -2.23
N ILE A 176 -5.76 -27.94 -2.52
CA ILE A 176 -7.20 -27.75 -2.68
C ILE A 176 -7.83 -27.29 -1.36
N ARG A 177 -7.40 -27.85 -0.22
CA ARG A 177 -7.89 -27.47 1.09
C ARG A 177 -7.55 -26.01 1.41
N GLU A 178 -6.33 -25.58 1.12
CA GLU A 178 -5.92 -24.20 1.29
C GLU A 178 -6.72 -23.23 0.44
N PHE A 179 -6.87 -23.55 -0.81
CA PHE A 179 -7.70 -22.74 -1.71
C PHE A 179 -9.14 -22.61 -1.21
N LYS A 180 -9.74 -23.71 -0.74
CA LYS A 180 -11.11 -23.69 -0.17
C LYS A 180 -11.19 -22.78 1.05
N ARG A 181 -10.21 -22.83 1.95
CA ARG A 181 -10.16 -21.95 3.14
C ARG A 181 -10.09 -20.47 2.75
N MET A 182 -9.22 -20.14 1.80
CA MET A 182 -9.12 -18.78 1.27
C MET A 182 -10.41 -18.34 0.59
N TYR A 183 -11.03 -19.20 -0.19
CA TYR A 183 -12.30 -18.91 -0.84
C TYR A 183 -13.42 -18.65 0.19
N CYS A 184 -13.52 -19.44 1.23
CA CYS A 184 -14.48 -19.20 2.31
C CYS A 184 -14.21 -17.87 3.04
N TYR A 185 -12.95 -17.51 3.25
CA TYR A 185 -12.60 -16.22 3.83
C TYR A 185 -13.03 -15.07 2.94
N LEU A 186 -12.73 -15.15 1.65
CA LEU A 186 -13.15 -14.16 0.65
C LEU A 186 -14.67 -13.96 0.63
N SER A 187 -15.41 -15.05 0.62
CA SER A 187 -16.88 -15.00 0.61
C SER A 187 -17.44 -14.27 1.83
N ARG A 188 -16.83 -14.45 3.01
CA ARG A 188 -17.20 -13.72 4.23
C ARG A 188 -16.92 -12.23 4.13
N ILE A 189 -15.77 -11.86 3.55
CA ILE A 189 -15.40 -10.46 3.37
C ILE A 189 -16.32 -9.78 2.35
N GLU A 190 -16.66 -10.45 1.26
CA GLU A 190 -17.59 -9.92 0.23
C GLU A 190 -18.97 -9.62 0.80
N SER A 191 -19.46 -10.46 1.72
CA SER A 191 -20.77 -10.26 2.35
C SER A 191 -20.84 -9.02 3.25
N HIS A 192 -19.72 -8.45 3.66
CA HIS A 192 -19.63 -7.31 4.58
C HIS A 192 -19.35 -5.97 3.90
N ASN A 193 -19.55 -5.84 2.59
CA ASN A 193 -19.32 -4.60 1.82
C ASN A 193 -17.95 -3.94 2.05
N ILE A 194 -16.90 -4.74 2.27
CA ILE A 194 -15.56 -4.23 2.47
C ILE A 194 -15.04 -3.66 1.14
N ASN A 195 -14.38 -2.52 1.21
CA ASN A 195 -13.78 -1.86 0.05
C ASN A 195 -12.87 -2.83 -0.72
N GLN A 196 -13.33 -3.22 -1.91
CA GLN A 196 -12.73 -4.25 -2.75
C GLN A 196 -11.30 -3.90 -3.18
N ASN A 197 -10.96 -2.61 -3.23
CA ASN A 197 -9.64 -2.12 -3.67
C ASN A 197 -8.49 -2.54 -2.74
N PHE A 198 -8.78 -2.99 -1.53
CA PHE A 198 -7.78 -3.40 -0.54
C PHE A 198 -7.91 -4.87 -0.11
N MET A 199 -8.64 -5.65 -0.89
CA MET A 199 -8.90 -7.06 -0.56
C MET A 199 -7.62 -7.88 -0.48
N TYR A 200 -6.65 -7.63 -1.34
CA TYR A 200 -5.36 -8.34 -1.34
C TYR A 200 -4.56 -8.08 -0.05
N TYR A 201 -4.69 -6.91 0.59
CA TYR A 201 -4.10 -6.66 1.91
C TYR A 201 -4.75 -7.49 3.01
N ARG A 202 -6.07 -7.65 2.95
CA ARG A 202 -6.82 -8.48 3.90
C ARG A 202 -6.46 -9.96 3.76
N LEU A 203 -6.27 -10.42 2.54
CA LEU A 203 -5.85 -11.78 2.27
C LEU A 203 -4.42 -12.05 2.74
N ALA A 204 -3.52 -11.10 2.51
CA ALA A 204 -2.16 -11.20 3.02
C ALA A 204 -2.13 -11.23 4.55
N GLU A 205 -2.94 -10.41 5.23
CA GLU A 205 -3.13 -10.48 6.69
C GLU A 205 -3.64 -11.84 7.13
N TYR A 206 -4.66 -12.39 6.47
CA TYR A 206 -5.19 -13.72 6.79
C TYR A 206 -4.12 -14.81 6.69
N MET A 207 -3.33 -14.80 5.62
CA MET A 207 -2.24 -15.77 5.44
C MET A 207 -1.12 -15.57 6.46
N TRP A 208 -0.84 -14.33 6.84
CA TRP A 208 0.17 -14.00 7.84
C TRP A 208 -0.21 -14.48 9.24
N ARG A 209 -1.49 -14.38 9.63
CA ARG A 209 -2.01 -14.82 10.94
C ARG A 209 -2.08 -16.33 11.07
N ARG A 210 -2.19 -17.02 9.96
CA ARG A 210 -2.49 -18.44 9.94
C ARG A 210 -1.44 -19.25 10.70
N GLU A 211 -1.92 -20.09 11.64
CA GLU A 211 -1.09 -21.02 12.43
C GLU A 211 0.01 -20.32 13.25
N LYS A 212 -0.17 -19.02 13.55
CA LYS A 212 0.73 -18.22 14.36
C LYS A 212 0.04 -17.79 15.64
N ASP A 213 0.79 -17.83 16.73
CA ASP A 213 0.36 -17.29 18.01
C ASP A 213 0.53 -15.76 18.09
N PHE A 214 0.04 -15.19 19.18
CA PHE A 214 0.10 -13.75 19.40
C PHE A 214 1.54 -13.23 19.47
N ASP A 215 2.41 -13.92 20.20
CA ASP A 215 3.78 -13.46 20.45
C ASP A 215 4.56 -13.38 19.13
N TYR A 216 4.45 -14.42 18.29
CA TYR A 216 5.04 -14.41 16.96
C TYR A 216 4.51 -13.24 16.11
N LEU A 217 3.19 -13.04 16.06
CA LEU A 217 2.57 -12.00 15.24
C LEU A 217 3.00 -10.62 15.70
N TYR A 218 3.06 -10.40 17.02
CA TYR A 218 3.46 -9.14 17.60
C TYR A 218 4.93 -8.81 17.33
N ASP A 219 5.83 -9.76 17.58
CA ASP A 219 7.27 -9.59 17.36
C ASP A 219 7.60 -9.40 15.88
N ASP A 220 6.98 -10.20 15.01
CA ASP A 220 7.16 -10.08 13.57
C ASP A 220 6.69 -8.70 13.06
N LEU A 221 5.53 -8.22 13.52
CA LEU A 221 5.02 -6.93 13.10
C LEU A 221 5.87 -5.78 13.66
N LYS A 222 6.24 -5.82 14.93
CA LYS A 222 7.05 -4.81 15.62
C LYS A 222 8.42 -4.66 14.96
N ASN A 223 9.14 -5.76 14.77
CA ASN A 223 10.48 -5.76 14.20
C ASN A 223 10.52 -5.29 12.74
N ASN A 224 9.45 -5.46 11.98
CA ASN A 224 9.40 -5.09 10.57
C ASN A 224 8.69 -3.75 10.29
N LEU A 225 8.11 -3.10 11.29
CA LEU A 225 7.50 -1.78 11.16
C LEU A 225 8.37 -0.66 11.70
N ILE A 226 9.13 -0.94 12.79
CA ILE A 226 9.88 0.08 13.55
C ILE A 226 11.36 0.06 13.15
N ALA A 227 11.85 -1.01 12.51
CA ALA A 227 13.17 -1.10 11.94
C ALA A 227 13.23 -0.40 10.57
#